data_99633659147359b02af82b9764c37b85
#
_entry.id   99633659147359b02af82b9764c37b85
#
_cell.length_a   1.000
_cell.length_b   1.000
_cell.length_c   1.000
_cell.angle_alpha   90.00
_cell.angle_beta   90.00
_cell.angle_gamma   90.00
#
_symmetry.space_group_name_H-M   'P 1'
#
loop_
_entity.id
_entity.type
_entity.pdbx_description
1 polymer ?
#
loop_
_entity_poly.entity_id
_entity_poly.type
_entity_poly.pdbx_seq_one_letter_code
_entity_poly.pdbx_strand_id
1 'polypeptide(L)'
;MANHKSAEKRIRANEAKRLRNRYQHKTTRTFIKRLRSTTVKSEAEALLKEVTAMIDKLAKKNIIHWKKAANQKSSLAKYVNKLA
;
A
#
# COMPACT_ATOMS: atom_id res chain seq x y z
N MET A 1 18.92 -19.45 -30.31
CA MET A 1 18.94 -18.98 -28.93
C MET A 1 17.86 -17.98 -28.59
N ALA A 2 16.65 -18.26 -29.11
CA ALA A 2 15.48 -17.48 -28.79
C ALA A 2 15.19 -17.44 -27.27
N ASN A 3 15.59 -18.51 -26.55
CA ASN A 3 15.36 -18.63 -25.11
C ASN A 3 16.11 -17.60 -24.26
N HIS A 4 17.29 -17.16 -24.74
CA HIS A 4 18.10 -16.18 -24.02
C HIS A 4 17.44 -14.79 -23.99
N LYS A 5 16.96 -14.33 -25.12
CA LYS A 5 16.29 -13.03 -25.24
C LYS A 5 14.97 -13.01 -24.45
N SER A 6 14.22 -14.12 -24.48
CA SER A 6 12.98 -14.26 -23.70
C SER A 6 13.25 -14.21 -22.21
N ALA A 7 14.31 -14.90 -21.75
CA ALA A 7 14.69 -14.90 -20.33
C ALA A 7 15.12 -13.50 -19.87
N GLU A 8 15.92 -12.79 -20.66
CA GLU A 8 16.35 -11.43 -20.35
C GLU A 8 15.18 -10.46 -20.30
N LYS A 9 14.25 -10.58 -21.24
CA LYS A 9 13.04 -9.75 -21.26
C LYS A 9 12.19 -9.98 -20.01
N ARG A 10 12.05 -11.26 -19.61
CA ARG A 10 11.31 -11.64 -18.40
C ARG A 10 11.96 -11.08 -17.14
N ILE A 11 13.29 -11.17 -17.05
CA ILE A 11 14.04 -10.64 -15.91
C ILE A 11 13.83 -9.13 -15.79
N ARG A 12 13.94 -8.39 -16.90
CA ARG A 12 13.71 -6.94 -16.90
C ARG A 12 12.29 -6.58 -16.50
N ALA A 13 11.30 -7.33 -17.02
CA ALA A 13 9.90 -7.10 -16.67
C ALA A 13 9.64 -7.37 -15.18
N ASN A 14 10.24 -8.45 -14.64
CA ASN A 14 10.10 -8.80 -13.23
C ASN A 14 10.76 -7.76 -12.31
N GLU A 15 11.91 -7.24 -12.69
CA GLU A 15 12.59 -6.19 -11.93
C GLU A 15 11.79 -4.90 -11.91
N ALA A 16 11.26 -4.48 -13.07
CA ALA A 16 10.42 -3.29 -13.16
C ALA A 16 9.17 -3.44 -12.30
N LYS A 17 8.54 -4.62 -12.32
CA LYS A 17 7.37 -4.92 -11.50
C LYS A 17 7.71 -4.88 -10.01
N ARG A 18 8.84 -5.48 -9.62
CA ARG A 18 9.31 -5.48 -8.23
C ARG A 18 9.57 -4.07 -7.72
N LEU A 19 10.23 -3.24 -8.50
CA LEU A 19 10.50 -1.85 -8.14
C LEU A 19 9.21 -1.06 -7.98
N ARG A 20 8.25 -1.25 -8.88
CA ARG A 20 6.95 -0.61 -8.82
C ARG A 20 6.18 -1.02 -7.57
N ASN A 21 6.16 -2.31 -7.26
CA ASN A 21 5.49 -2.84 -6.06
C ASN A 21 6.14 -2.30 -4.79
N ARG A 22 7.46 -2.26 -4.74
CA ARG A 22 8.22 -1.71 -3.62
C ARG A 22 7.90 -0.23 -3.41
N TYR A 23 7.86 0.53 -4.51
CA TYR A 23 7.51 1.95 -4.46
C TYR A 23 6.10 2.17 -3.90
N GLN A 24 5.12 1.42 -4.41
CA GLN A 24 3.73 1.52 -3.95
C GLN A 24 3.60 1.17 -2.48
N HIS A 25 4.28 0.12 -2.04
CA HIS A 25 4.27 -0.29 -0.63
C HIS A 25 4.90 0.79 0.27
N LYS A 26 6.02 1.34 -0.16
CA LYS A 26 6.71 2.42 0.57
C LYS A 26 5.84 3.67 0.67
N THR A 27 5.21 4.06 -0.42
CA THR A 27 4.31 5.23 -0.46
C THR A 27 3.13 5.04 0.50
N THR A 28 2.52 3.86 0.50
CA THR A 28 1.41 3.54 1.40
C THR A 28 1.86 3.63 2.86
N ARG A 29 3.03 3.10 3.19
CA ARG A 29 3.57 3.18 4.56
C ARG A 29 3.80 4.62 5.00
N THR A 30 4.25 5.49 4.10
CA THR A 30 4.43 6.92 4.37
C THR A 30 3.09 7.58 4.70
N PHE A 31 2.05 7.28 3.94
CA PHE A 31 0.71 7.80 4.19
C PHE A 31 0.12 7.28 5.50
N ILE A 32 0.38 6.02 5.85
CA ILE A 32 -0.04 5.46 7.14
C ILE A 32 0.62 6.22 8.29
N LYS A 33 1.91 6.50 8.19
CA LYS A 33 2.62 7.29 9.21
C LYS A 33 2.04 8.70 9.34
N ARG A 34 1.72 9.32 8.21
CA ARG A 34 1.11 10.66 8.20
C ARG A 34 -0.25 10.62 8.89
N LEU A 35 -1.07 9.61 8.62
CA LEU A 35 -2.36 9.44 9.27
C LEU A 35 -2.21 9.29 10.79
N ARG A 36 -1.26 8.47 11.24
CA ARG A 36 -1.01 8.24 12.67
C ARG A 36 -0.45 9.45 13.39
N SER A 37 0.16 10.40 12.68
CA SER A 37 0.65 11.65 13.26
C SER A 37 -0.37 12.78 13.18
N THR A 38 -1.49 12.59 12.49
CA THR A 38 -2.56 13.58 12.37
C THR A 38 -3.41 13.55 13.63
N THR A 39 -3.61 14.73 14.23
CA THR A 39 -4.41 14.88 15.46
C THR A 39 -5.79 15.48 15.22
N VAL A 40 -5.99 16.11 14.06
CA VAL A 40 -7.27 16.71 13.67
C VAL A 40 -8.15 15.65 13.02
N LYS A 41 -9.32 15.38 13.62
CA LYS A 41 -10.20 14.30 13.18
C LYS A 41 -10.66 14.44 11.72
N SER A 42 -11.03 15.64 11.30
CA SER A 42 -11.50 15.87 9.93
C SER A 42 -10.41 15.56 8.89
N GLU A 43 -9.17 15.96 9.17
CA GLU A 43 -8.03 15.64 8.31
C GLU A 43 -7.71 14.16 8.32
N ALA A 44 -7.81 13.54 9.49
CA ALA A 44 -7.58 12.09 9.64
C ALA A 44 -8.61 11.28 8.87
N GLU A 45 -9.87 11.68 8.87
CA GLU A 45 -10.93 11.00 8.12
C GLU A 45 -10.66 11.07 6.60
N ALA A 46 -10.23 12.24 6.10
CA ALA A 46 -9.88 12.41 4.69
C ALA A 46 -8.69 11.51 4.32
N LEU A 47 -7.64 11.51 5.14
CA LEU A 47 -6.47 10.64 4.94
C LEU A 47 -6.84 9.16 5.03
N LEU A 48 -7.73 8.80 5.92
CA LEU A 48 -8.19 7.41 6.09
C LEU A 48 -8.78 6.88 4.80
N LYS A 49 -9.59 7.66 4.10
CA LYS A 49 -10.17 7.27 2.81
C LYS A 49 -9.09 6.97 1.78
N GLU A 50 -8.10 7.87 1.67
CA GLU A 50 -6.99 7.70 0.73
C GLU A 50 -6.14 6.47 1.07
N VAL A 51 -5.78 6.32 2.34
CA VAL A 51 -4.96 5.20 2.81
C VAL A 51 -5.69 3.88 2.62
N THR A 52 -6.98 3.83 2.92
CA THR A 52 -7.79 2.62 2.71
C THR A 52 -7.78 2.20 1.24
N ALA A 53 -7.95 3.15 0.33
CA ALA A 53 -7.89 2.88 -1.11
C ALA A 53 -6.51 2.35 -1.52
N MET A 54 -5.43 2.91 -0.98
CA MET A 54 -4.06 2.46 -1.25
C MET A 54 -3.82 1.03 -0.74
N ILE A 55 -4.28 0.73 0.46
CA ILE A 55 -4.16 -0.62 1.06
C ILE A 55 -4.94 -1.64 0.23
N ASP A 56 -6.14 -1.30 -0.20
CA ASP A 56 -6.97 -2.17 -1.03
C ASP A 56 -6.29 -2.46 -2.38
N LYS A 57 -5.65 -1.47 -2.99
CA LYS A 57 -4.90 -1.67 -4.23
C LYS A 57 -3.72 -2.61 -4.03
N LEU A 58 -3.00 -2.49 -2.91
CA LEU A 58 -1.89 -3.39 -2.60
C LEU A 58 -2.37 -4.83 -2.44
N ALA A 59 -3.49 -5.03 -1.77
CA ALA A 59 -4.08 -6.36 -1.58
C ALA A 59 -4.57 -6.93 -2.92
N LYS A 60 -5.21 -6.11 -3.75
CA LYS A 60 -5.70 -6.53 -5.07
C LYS A 60 -4.56 -6.98 -5.98
N LYS A 61 -3.40 -6.33 -5.89
CA LYS A 61 -2.21 -6.69 -6.67
C LYS A 61 -1.37 -7.79 -6.03
N ASN A 62 -1.82 -8.35 -4.90
CA ASN A 62 -1.09 -9.35 -4.13
C ASN A 62 0.28 -8.90 -3.63
N ILE A 63 0.47 -7.59 -3.45
CA ILE A 63 1.68 -7.02 -2.85
C ILE A 63 1.69 -7.30 -1.35
N ILE A 64 0.51 -7.24 -0.72
CA ILE A 64 0.31 -7.63 0.67
C ILE A 64 -0.84 -8.66 0.74
N HIS A 65 -0.83 -9.47 1.80
CA HIS A 65 -1.89 -10.43 2.02
C HIS A 65 -3.20 -9.71 2.42
N TRP A 66 -4.36 -10.25 2.00
CA TRP A 66 -5.65 -9.64 2.31
C TRP A 66 -5.92 -9.53 3.82
N LYS A 67 -5.44 -10.48 4.62
CA LYS A 67 -5.56 -10.42 6.09
C LYS A 67 -4.81 -9.24 6.66
N LYS A 68 -3.60 -8.98 6.15
CA LYS A 68 -2.81 -7.82 6.58
C LYS A 68 -3.53 -6.52 6.21
N ALA A 69 -4.10 -6.46 5.01
CA ALA A 69 -4.88 -5.31 4.57
C ALA A 69 -6.08 -5.05 5.48
N ALA A 70 -6.84 -6.09 5.80
CA ALA A 70 -8.01 -6.00 6.69
C ALA A 70 -7.60 -5.52 8.08
N ASN A 71 -6.52 -6.07 8.64
CA ASN A 71 -6.02 -5.69 9.96
C ASN A 71 -5.56 -4.24 9.99
N GLN A 72 -4.84 -3.80 8.96
CA GLN A 72 -4.38 -2.41 8.87
C GLN A 72 -5.55 -1.43 8.77
N LYS A 73 -6.52 -1.73 7.91
CA LYS A 73 -7.70 -0.89 7.77
C LYS A 73 -8.48 -0.77 9.08
N SER A 74 -8.68 -1.89 9.76
CA SER A 74 -9.36 -1.91 11.05
C SER A 74 -8.62 -1.09 12.11
N SER A 75 -7.31 -1.27 12.22
CA SER A 75 -6.47 -0.55 13.18
C SER A 75 -6.52 0.96 12.94
N LEU A 76 -6.42 1.38 11.68
CA LEU A 76 -6.44 2.80 11.31
C LEU A 76 -7.82 3.43 11.55
N ALA A 77 -8.89 2.70 11.24
CA ALA A 77 -10.25 3.17 11.49
C ALA A 77 -10.50 3.39 12.99
N LYS A 78 -10.02 2.46 13.82
CA LYS A 78 -10.11 2.59 15.28
C LYS A 78 -9.33 3.80 15.78
N TYR A 79 -8.14 4.03 15.23
CA TYR A 79 -7.33 5.19 15.59
C TYR A 79 -8.08 6.50 15.30
N VAL A 80 -8.65 6.63 14.10
CA VAL A 80 -9.37 7.84 13.68
C VAL A 80 -10.63 8.03 14.54
N ASN A 81 -11.35 6.96 14.84
CA ASN A 81 -12.56 7.04 15.67
C ASN A 81 -12.28 7.50 17.10
N LYS A 82 -11.07 7.29 17.60
CA LYS A 82 -10.64 7.72 18.93
C LYS A 82 -10.24 9.20 18.98
N LEU A 83 -10.02 9.82 17.83
CA LEU A 83 -9.69 11.24 17.80
C LEU A 83 -10.92 12.07 18.19
N ALA A 84 -10.69 13.02 19.05
CA ALA A 84 -11.75 13.90 19.52
C ALA A 84 -12.05 15.03 18.55
#